data_b3242cb6bce328aabe7c294686529896
#
_entry.id   b3242cb6bce328aabe7c294686529896
#
_cell.length_a   1.000
_cell.length_b   1.000
_cell.length_c   1.000
_cell.angle_alpha   90.00
_cell.angle_beta   90.00
_cell.angle_gamma   90.00
#
_symmetry.space_group_name_H-M   'P 1'
#
loop_
_entity.id
_entity.type
_entity.pdbx_description
1 polymer ?
#
loop_
_entity_poly.entity_id
_entity_poly.type
_entity_poly.pdbx_seq_one_letter_code
_entity_poly.pdbx_strand_id
1 'polypeptide(L)'
;MNMEKRQICTRCDRPTPWGCICEDIPEKRIALHYTRVFVLQHPSESRRKNRSLPLLELSLRETDLTVLTNLRRLGDQVEKEVMTTLQDERQPLLLLYPGDGDMTLQESLDVVRHKFPTSPKINLLVLDATWKYAREMDMANAKHKQYPPHMIRVALSRDDFPATFTPRRFYIRAPPSVDHLSTAESIAYVLTKIERKQHIYDVLMIPLDAMVKKWHSFSNHVKSDSNSDQEKPQNDMCKKAGSKKRRHVQVHRA
;
A
#
# COMPACT_ATOMS: atom_id res chain seq x y z
N MET A 1 29.08 -11.13 24.58
CA MET A 1 28.58 -11.75 23.34
C MET A 1 28.49 -10.69 22.25
N ASN A 2 29.37 -10.74 21.26
CA ASN A 2 29.28 -9.87 20.09
C ASN A 2 28.01 -10.26 19.31
N MET A 3 26.98 -9.43 19.35
CA MET A 3 25.83 -9.57 18.47
C MET A 3 26.31 -9.23 17.06
N GLU A 4 26.57 -10.25 16.25
CA GLU A 4 26.81 -10.04 14.82
C GLU A 4 25.67 -9.21 14.24
N LYS A 5 26.02 -8.08 13.59
CA LYS A 5 25.03 -7.25 12.89
C LYS A 5 24.34 -8.11 11.84
N ARG A 6 23.00 -8.18 11.91
CA ARG A 6 22.19 -8.90 10.92
C ARG A 6 22.56 -8.42 9.51
N GLN A 7 22.94 -9.32 8.65
CA GLN A 7 23.21 -9.00 7.26
C GLN A 7 21.90 -8.61 6.56
N ILE A 8 21.96 -7.58 5.73
CA ILE A 8 20.83 -7.08 4.94
C ILE A 8 21.06 -7.46 3.48
N CYS A 9 20.05 -8.03 2.85
CA CYS A 9 20.09 -8.38 1.44
C CYS A 9 20.14 -7.10 0.58
N THR A 10 21.15 -7.01 -0.28
CA THR A 10 21.35 -5.85 -1.16
C THR A 10 20.25 -5.67 -2.22
N ARG A 11 19.53 -6.75 -2.60
CA ARG A 11 18.46 -6.71 -3.60
C ARG A 11 17.10 -6.31 -3.00
N CYS A 12 16.69 -6.91 -1.87
CA CYS A 12 15.35 -6.71 -1.31
C CYS A 12 15.31 -5.89 -0.01
N ASP A 13 16.47 -5.39 0.46
CA ASP A 13 16.66 -4.60 1.69
C ASP A 13 16.04 -5.26 2.94
N ARG A 14 16.15 -6.60 3.03
CA ARG A 14 15.60 -7.40 4.12
C ARG A 14 16.68 -8.22 4.81
N PRO A 15 16.51 -8.54 6.11
CA PRO A 15 17.47 -9.38 6.84
C PRO A 15 17.67 -10.74 6.18
N THR A 16 18.91 -11.17 6.03
CA THR A 16 19.26 -12.51 5.55
C THR A 16 19.62 -13.40 6.73
N PRO A 17 19.42 -14.72 6.62
CA PRO A 17 18.71 -15.41 5.53
C PRO A 17 17.17 -15.35 5.68
N TRP A 18 16.67 -15.09 6.90
CA TRP A 18 15.29 -15.37 7.31
C TRP A 18 14.23 -14.45 6.69
N GLY A 19 14.57 -13.18 6.44
CA GLY A 19 13.65 -12.18 5.90
C GLY A 19 13.76 -11.99 4.38
N CYS A 20 14.79 -12.52 3.75
CA CYS A 20 15.02 -12.34 2.32
C CYS A 20 13.93 -13.03 1.49
N ILE A 21 13.41 -12.31 0.48
CA ILE A 21 12.34 -12.78 -0.42
C ILE A 21 12.79 -12.81 -1.89
N CYS A 22 14.10 -12.78 -2.15
CA CYS A 22 14.62 -12.70 -3.51
C CYS A 22 14.24 -13.89 -4.39
N GLU A 23 14.02 -15.06 -3.81
CA GLU A 23 13.56 -16.26 -4.50
C GLU A 23 12.12 -16.17 -4.98
N ASP A 24 11.33 -15.32 -4.32
CA ASP A 24 9.91 -15.11 -4.62
C ASP A 24 9.68 -13.94 -5.59
N ILE A 25 10.73 -13.16 -5.91
CA ILE A 25 10.66 -12.06 -6.86
C ILE A 25 10.82 -12.60 -8.28
N PRO A 26 9.99 -12.16 -9.24
CA PRO A 26 10.11 -12.60 -10.62
C PRO A 26 11.55 -12.44 -11.15
N GLU A 27 12.09 -13.47 -11.81
CA GLU A 27 13.41 -13.42 -12.42
C GLU A 27 13.50 -12.31 -13.47
N LYS A 28 12.46 -12.21 -14.30
CA LYS A 28 12.31 -11.13 -15.29
C LYS A 28 11.24 -10.16 -14.83
N ARG A 29 11.60 -8.88 -14.76
CA ARG A 29 10.65 -7.82 -14.44
C ARG A 29 9.52 -7.77 -15.46
N ILE A 30 8.29 -7.63 -14.97
CA ILE A 30 7.08 -7.55 -15.78
C ILE A 30 7.06 -6.22 -16.52
N ALA A 31 6.81 -6.26 -17.82
CA ALA A 31 6.59 -5.08 -18.65
C ALA A 31 5.09 -4.76 -18.73
N LEU A 32 4.74 -3.51 -18.53
CA LEU A 32 3.40 -3.00 -18.75
C LEU A 32 3.29 -2.40 -20.16
N HIS A 33 2.28 -2.85 -20.91
CA HIS A 33 2.07 -2.40 -22.28
C HIS A 33 1.15 -1.18 -22.35
N TYR A 34 0.13 -1.15 -21.49
CA TYR A 34 -0.96 -0.16 -21.52
C TYR A 34 -0.96 0.76 -20.31
N THR A 35 -0.01 0.62 -19.38
CA THR A 35 -0.01 1.38 -18.13
C THR A 35 1.35 1.99 -17.83
N ARG A 36 1.34 3.18 -17.22
CA ARG A 36 2.45 3.73 -16.43
C ARG A 36 1.93 4.01 -15.03
N VAL A 37 2.64 3.56 -14.01
CA VAL A 37 2.23 3.73 -12.61
C VAL A 37 3.07 4.83 -11.99
N PHE A 38 2.42 5.81 -11.38
CA PHE A 38 3.02 6.86 -10.57
C PHE A 38 2.54 6.72 -9.15
N VAL A 39 3.44 6.59 -8.20
CA VAL A 39 3.09 6.47 -6.78
C VAL A 39 3.58 7.67 -6.01
N LEU A 40 2.66 8.47 -5.51
CA LEU A 40 2.99 9.57 -4.61
C LEU A 40 3.11 9.01 -3.19
N GLN A 41 4.35 8.85 -2.70
CA GLN A 41 4.64 8.20 -1.43
C GLN A 41 4.87 9.21 -0.31
N HIS A 42 4.06 9.11 0.74
CA HIS A 42 4.19 9.95 1.93
C HIS A 42 5.52 9.69 2.66
N PRO A 43 6.17 10.72 3.25
CA PRO A 43 7.44 10.58 3.99
C PRO A 43 7.41 9.56 5.13
N SER A 44 6.26 9.33 5.77
CA SER A 44 6.14 8.32 6.81
C SER A 44 6.18 6.89 6.28
N GLU A 45 5.73 6.66 5.04
CA GLU A 45 5.79 5.33 4.42
C GLU A 45 7.19 4.98 3.94
N SER A 46 7.93 5.91 3.36
CA SER A 46 9.30 5.67 2.88
C SER A 46 10.24 5.16 3.99
N ARG A 47 9.98 5.50 5.25
CA ARG A 47 10.77 5.10 6.41
C ARG A 47 10.38 3.74 7.03
N ARG A 48 9.26 3.15 6.59
CA ARG A 48 8.77 1.89 7.16
C ARG A 48 9.48 0.70 6.55
N LYS A 49 9.89 -0.27 7.38
CA LYS A 49 10.58 -1.48 6.91
C LYS A 49 9.65 -2.45 6.20
N ASN A 50 8.40 -2.58 6.67
CA ASN A 50 7.42 -3.52 6.13
C ASN A 50 6.48 -2.82 5.14
N ARG A 51 7.01 -2.36 4.01
CA ARG A 51 6.28 -1.72 2.92
C ARG A 51 5.97 -2.75 1.83
N SER A 52 4.80 -2.64 1.22
CA SER A 52 4.45 -3.48 0.07
C SER A 52 4.96 -2.91 -1.27
N LEU A 53 5.12 -1.59 -1.38
CA LEU A 53 5.54 -0.91 -2.61
C LEU A 53 6.91 -1.39 -3.17
N PRO A 54 7.97 -1.61 -2.36
CA PRO A 54 9.24 -2.12 -2.88
C PRO A 54 9.12 -3.48 -3.59
N LEU A 55 8.08 -4.25 -3.31
CA LEU A 55 7.84 -5.50 -4.03
C LEU A 55 7.46 -5.25 -5.49
N LEU A 56 6.70 -4.19 -5.76
CA LEU A 56 6.37 -3.76 -7.11
C LEU A 56 7.60 -3.18 -7.82
N GLU A 57 8.44 -2.39 -7.12
CA GLU A 57 9.67 -1.83 -7.67
C GLU A 57 10.66 -2.93 -8.12
N LEU A 58 10.66 -4.07 -7.41
CA LEU A 58 11.49 -5.22 -7.77
C LEU A 58 10.87 -6.09 -8.86
N SER A 59 9.55 -6.05 -9.03
CA SER A 59 8.81 -6.94 -9.94
C SER A 59 8.43 -6.29 -11.27
N LEU A 60 8.24 -4.97 -11.31
CA LEU A 60 7.91 -4.22 -12.53
C LEU A 60 9.17 -3.61 -13.16
N ARG A 61 9.11 -3.31 -14.47
CA ARG A 61 10.17 -2.53 -15.11
C ARG A 61 10.24 -1.13 -14.53
N GLU A 62 11.44 -0.60 -14.41
CA GLU A 62 11.70 0.76 -13.91
C GLU A 62 11.01 1.84 -14.74
N THR A 63 10.88 1.60 -16.06
CA THR A 63 10.18 2.51 -16.98
C THR A 63 8.66 2.53 -16.80
N ASP A 64 8.09 1.55 -16.12
CA ASP A 64 6.65 1.37 -15.98
C ASP A 64 6.13 1.75 -14.58
N LEU A 65 7.03 1.94 -13.61
CA LEU A 65 6.72 2.37 -12.24
C LEU A 65 7.65 3.49 -11.79
N THR A 66 7.08 4.65 -11.49
CA THR A 66 7.79 5.81 -10.93
C THR A 66 7.29 6.06 -9.51
N VAL A 67 8.19 6.05 -8.53
CA VAL A 67 7.86 6.35 -7.13
C VAL A 67 8.36 7.73 -6.75
N LEU A 68 7.43 8.63 -6.47
CA LEU A 68 7.66 9.99 -6.01
C LEU A 68 7.77 9.98 -4.49
N THR A 69 8.97 9.70 -3.99
CA THR A 69 9.24 9.49 -2.57
C THR A 69 9.29 10.78 -1.78
N ASN A 70 8.90 10.70 -0.49
CA ASN A 70 8.98 11.82 0.45
C ASN A 70 8.15 13.04 0.07
N LEU A 71 7.14 12.90 -0.76
CA LEU A 71 6.26 13.97 -1.20
C LEU A 71 4.87 13.83 -0.61
N ARG A 72 4.26 14.95 -0.24
CA ARG A 72 2.86 15.02 0.21
C ARG A 72 1.92 15.54 -0.87
N ARG A 73 2.47 16.20 -1.88
CA ARG A 73 1.72 16.82 -2.97
C ARG A 73 2.48 16.68 -4.29
N LEU A 74 1.76 16.69 -5.37
CA LEU A 74 2.28 17.03 -6.68
C LEU A 74 2.70 18.52 -6.69
N GLY A 75 3.48 18.96 -7.65
CA GLY A 75 3.90 20.35 -7.81
C GLY A 75 5.41 20.50 -8.02
N ASP A 76 5.97 21.64 -7.62
CA ASP A 76 7.33 22.06 -7.96
C ASP A 76 8.46 21.12 -7.48
N GLN A 77 8.17 20.24 -6.52
CA GLN A 77 9.12 19.24 -6.03
C GLN A 77 9.13 17.95 -6.86
N VAL A 78 8.19 17.81 -7.79
CA VAL A 78 8.12 16.66 -8.71
C VAL A 78 8.94 17.00 -9.95
N GLU A 79 9.67 16.01 -10.46
CA GLU A 79 10.44 16.17 -11.68
C GLU A 79 9.57 16.68 -12.84
N LYS A 80 10.09 17.66 -13.58
CA LYS A 80 9.36 18.34 -14.66
C LYS A 80 8.80 17.36 -15.70
N GLU A 81 9.55 16.33 -16.04
CA GLU A 81 9.13 15.31 -17.01
C GLU A 81 7.92 14.51 -16.52
N VAL A 82 7.90 14.17 -15.24
CA VAL A 82 6.78 13.48 -14.61
C VAL A 82 5.55 14.39 -14.61
N MET A 83 5.70 15.64 -14.18
CA MET A 83 4.59 16.60 -14.18
C MET A 83 4.06 16.85 -15.60
N THR A 84 4.92 16.97 -16.58
CA THR A 84 4.53 17.11 -18.00
C THR A 84 3.70 15.89 -18.46
N THR A 85 4.11 14.69 -18.06
CA THR A 85 3.38 13.46 -18.41
C THR A 85 2.00 13.40 -17.73
N LEU A 86 1.92 13.78 -16.46
CA LEU A 86 0.65 13.78 -15.70
C LEU A 86 -0.31 14.88 -16.20
N GLN A 87 0.21 16.00 -16.69
CA GLN A 87 -0.58 17.15 -17.18
C GLN A 87 -0.94 17.04 -18.67
N ASP A 88 -0.44 16.04 -19.39
CA ASP A 88 -0.77 15.86 -20.82
C ASP A 88 -2.23 15.40 -21.00
N GLU A 89 -3.11 16.33 -21.36
CA GLU A 89 -4.54 16.08 -21.56
C GLU A 89 -4.86 15.08 -22.69
N ARG A 90 -3.88 14.72 -23.51
CA ARG A 90 -4.02 13.70 -24.57
C ARG A 90 -3.87 12.28 -24.02
N GLN A 91 -3.41 12.13 -22.79
CA GLN A 91 -3.23 10.85 -22.13
C GLN A 91 -4.21 10.70 -20.96
N PRO A 92 -4.87 9.55 -20.82
CA PRO A 92 -5.74 9.31 -19.67
C PRO A 92 -4.94 9.27 -18.38
N LEU A 93 -5.44 9.96 -17.35
CA LEU A 93 -4.91 9.93 -16.00
C LEU A 93 -5.98 9.42 -15.04
N LEU A 94 -5.72 8.28 -14.40
CA LEU A 94 -6.56 7.72 -13.36
C LEU A 94 -5.92 7.96 -12.00
N LEU A 95 -6.65 8.52 -11.03
CA LEU A 95 -6.25 8.56 -9.62
C LEU A 95 -6.94 7.43 -8.86
N LEU A 96 -6.19 6.46 -8.43
CA LEU A 96 -6.69 5.36 -7.60
C LEU A 96 -6.79 5.82 -6.13
N TYR A 97 -7.88 6.48 -5.82
CA TYR A 97 -8.21 6.95 -4.47
C TYR A 97 -9.70 7.33 -4.39
N PRO A 98 -10.48 6.84 -3.41
CA PRO A 98 -11.89 7.18 -3.26
C PRO A 98 -12.09 8.66 -2.93
N GLY A 99 -13.19 9.24 -3.36
CA GLY A 99 -13.55 10.62 -3.08
C GLY A 99 -14.70 11.12 -3.94
N ASP A 100 -15.00 12.43 -3.84
CA ASP A 100 -16.10 13.01 -4.57
C ASP A 100 -15.95 12.83 -6.08
N GLY A 101 -17.01 12.36 -6.73
CA GLY A 101 -17.05 12.12 -8.17
C GLY A 101 -16.22 10.93 -8.65
N ASP A 102 -15.87 10.00 -7.74
CA ASP A 102 -15.22 8.77 -8.12
C ASP A 102 -16.13 7.85 -8.97
N MET A 103 -15.48 7.00 -9.75
CA MET A 103 -16.11 5.99 -10.60
C MET A 103 -15.60 4.62 -10.19
N THR A 104 -16.36 3.58 -10.49
CA THR A 104 -15.84 2.22 -10.46
C THR A 104 -14.71 2.07 -11.47
N LEU A 105 -13.87 1.04 -11.28
CA LEU A 105 -12.79 0.77 -12.23
C LEU A 105 -13.34 0.53 -13.64
N GLN A 106 -14.44 -0.20 -13.76
CA GLN A 106 -15.04 -0.50 -15.06
C GLN A 106 -15.54 0.76 -15.76
N GLU A 107 -16.30 1.61 -15.09
CA GLU A 107 -16.80 2.88 -15.63
C GLU A 107 -15.65 3.78 -16.08
N SER A 108 -14.60 3.90 -15.27
CA SER A 108 -13.42 4.70 -15.60
C SER A 108 -12.71 4.21 -16.87
N LEU A 109 -12.59 2.87 -17.04
CA LEU A 109 -12.02 2.28 -18.25
C LEU A 109 -12.91 2.47 -19.49
N ASP A 110 -14.23 2.51 -19.32
CA ASP A 110 -15.17 2.81 -20.40
C ASP A 110 -15.03 4.29 -20.83
N VAL A 111 -14.91 5.20 -19.88
CA VAL A 111 -14.65 6.62 -20.15
C VAL A 111 -13.30 6.80 -20.87
N VAL A 112 -12.26 6.10 -20.42
CA VAL A 112 -10.93 6.15 -21.08
C VAL A 112 -11.02 5.66 -22.52
N ARG A 113 -11.68 4.53 -22.78
CA ARG A 113 -11.84 4.01 -24.14
C ARG A 113 -12.57 4.97 -25.07
N HIS A 114 -13.55 5.68 -24.54
CA HIS A 114 -14.34 6.64 -25.32
C HIS A 114 -13.58 7.95 -25.57
N LYS A 115 -12.97 8.52 -24.53
CA LYS A 115 -12.31 9.84 -24.62
C LYS A 115 -10.90 9.77 -25.23
N PHE A 116 -10.19 8.65 -25.07
CA PHE A 116 -8.79 8.49 -25.45
C PHE A 116 -8.58 7.25 -26.35
N PRO A 117 -9.29 7.13 -27.48
CA PRO A 117 -9.29 5.89 -28.31
C PRO A 117 -7.92 5.57 -28.89
N THR A 118 -7.05 6.56 -29.06
CA THR A 118 -5.70 6.43 -29.65
C THR A 118 -4.58 6.47 -28.63
N SER A 119 -4.89 6.63 -27.32
CA SER A 119 -3.84 6.70 -26.31
C SER A 119 -3.19 5.31 -26.11
N PRO A 120 -1.87 5.23 -26.22
CA PRO A 120 -1.17 3.97 -26.06
C PRO A 120 -1.08 3.50 -24.60
N LYS A 121 -1.10 4.43 -23.64
CA LYS A 121 -0.95 4.11 -22.20
C LYS A 121 -1.88 4.96 -21.33
N ILE A 122 -2.29 4.33 -20.22
CA ILE A 122 -3.02 4.96 -19.11
C ILE A 122 -1.99 5.31 -18.02
N ASN A 123 -1.99 6.55 -17.57
CA ASN A 123 -1.24 6.96 -16.40
C ASN A 123 -2.07 6.67 -15.14
N LEU A 124 -1.59 5.78 -14.27
CA LEU A 124 -2.22 5.42 -13.00
C LEU A 124 -1.48 6.11 -11.86
N LEU A 125 -2.10 7.11 -11.24
CA LEU A 125 -1.60 7.79 -10.05
C LEU A 125 -2.16 7.14 -8.80
N VAL A 126 -1.30 6.84 -7.82
CA VAL A 126 -1.68 6.18 -6.56
C VAL A 126 -1.09 6.94 -5.38
N LEU A 127 -1.84 7.07 -4.29
CA LEU A 127 -1.35 7.63 -3.03
C LEU A 127 -0.89 6.49 -2.11
N ASP A 128 0.41 6.45 -1.78
CA ASP A 128 0.98 5.47 -0.85
C ASP A 128 1.21 6.11 0.53
N ALA A 129 0.27 5.89 1.42
CA ALA A 129 0.27 6.40 2.78
C ALA A 129 -0.65 5.58 3.69
N THR A 130 -0.64 5.84 5.00
CA THR A 130 -1.76 5.40 5.86
C THR A 130 -3.04 6.14 5.45
N TRP A 131 -4.20 5.57 5.75
CA TRP A 131 -5.51 6.17 5.41
C TRP A 131 -5.63 7.63 5.84
N LYS A 132 -5.16 7.95 7.05
CA LYS A 132 -5.12 9.33 7.55
C LYS A 132 -4.28 10.23 6.64
N TYR A 133 -3.05 9.82 6.36
CA TYR A 133 -2.13 10.61 5.54
C TYR A 133 -2.52 10.65 4.06
N ALA A 134 -3.08 9.57 3.52
CA ALA A 134 -3.60 9.57 2.14
C ALA A 134 -4.73 10.59 1.98
N ARG A 135 -5.63 10.67 2.95
CA ARG A 135 -6.68 11.69 2.99
C ARG A 135 -6.11 13.12 3.06
N GLU A 136 -5.12 13.34 3.92
CA GLU A 136 -4.45 14.64 4.02
C GLU A 136 -3.74 15.01 2.69
N MET A 137 -3.10 14.04 2.03
CA MET A 137 -2.46 14.23 0.72
C MET A 137 -3.50 14.57 -0.35
N ASP A 138 -4.59 13.83 -0.40
CA ASP A 138 -5.68 14.08 -1.36
C ASP A 138 -6.26 15.48 -1.19
N MET A 139 -6.65 15.84 0.03
CA MET A 139 -7.18 17.17 0.34
C MET A 139 -6.18 18.29 0.00
N ALA A 140 -4.89 18.08 0.26
CA ALA A 140 -3.87 19.07 -0.04
C ALA A 140 -3.69 19.26 -1.56
N ASN A 141 -3.67 18.17 -2.33
CA ASN A 141 -3.58 18.23 -3.79
C ASN A 141 -4.81 18.93 -4.40
N ALA A 142 -6.00 18.61 -3.93
CA ALA A 142 -7.25 19.25 -4.36
C ALA A 142 -7.25 20.76 -4.02
N LYS A 143 -6.97 21.11 -2.77
CA LYS A 143 -6.93 22.51 -2.30
C LYS A 143 -5.95 23.37 -3.08
N HIS A 144 -4.79 22.84 -3.41
CA HIS A 144 -3.76 23.56 -4.14
C HIS A 144 -3.85 23.39 -5.67
N LYS A 145 -4.93 22.77 -6.18
CA LYS A 145 -5.18 22.55 -7.61
C LYS A 145 -4.01 21.83 -8.30
N GLN A 146 -3.42 20.86 -7.61
CA GLN A 146 -2.29 20.09 -8.13
C GLN A 146 -2.73 18.93 -9.04
N TYR A 147 -3.97 18.48 -8.90
CA TYR A 147 -4.53 17.47 -9.79
C TYR A 147 -4.88 18.07 -11.16
N PRO A 148 -4.44 17.42 -12.26
CA PRO A 148 -4.84 17.84 -13.59
C PRO A 148 -6.37 17.80 -13.79
N PRO A 149 -6.97 18.76 -14.51
CA PRO A 149 -8.42 18.82 -14.69
C PRO A 149 -9.05 17.61 -15.39
N HIS A 150 -8.26 16.93 -16.24
CA HIS A 150 -8.71 15.74 -17.00
C HIS A 150 -8.60 14.44 -16.20
N MET A 151 -8.09 14.48 -14.97
CA MET A 151 -7.94 13.32 -14.10
C MET A 151 -9.29 12.70 -13.79
N ILE A 152 -9.36 11.38 -13.90
CA ILE A 152 -10.52 10.56 -13.55
C ILE A 152 -10.22 9.90 -12.19
N ARG A 153 -11.08 10.12 -11.20
CA ARG A 153 -10.96 9.47 -9.89
C ARG A 153 -11.59 8.09 -9.92
N VAL A 154 -10.89 7.11 -9.35
CA VAL A 154 -11.31 5.71 -9.33
C VAL A 154 -11.31 5.21 -7.89
N ALA A 155 -12.42 4.66 -7.43
CA ALA A 155 -12.52 3.89 -6.20
C ALA A 155 -12.69 2.41 -6.54
N LEU A 156 -11.96 1.55 -5.84
CA LEU A 156 -12.23 0.11 -5.87
C LEU A 156 -13.34 -0.18 -4.85
N SER A 157 -14.43 -0.73 -5.34
CA SER A 157 -15.56 -1.21 -4.54
C SER A 157 -15.63 -2.72 -4.54
N ARG A 158 -16.49 -3.31 -3.72
CA ARG A 158 -16.72 -4.76 -3.71
C ARG A 158 -17.15 -5.29 -5.08
N ASP A 159 -17.89 -4.48 -5.83
CA ASP A 159 -18.45 -4.86 -7.14
C ASP A 159 -17.37 -4.93 -8.25
N ASP A 160 -16.22 -4.30 -8.04
CA ASP A 160 -15.10 -4.43 -8.98
C ASP A 160 -14.46 -5.83 -8.94
N PHE A 161 -14.69 -6.60 -7.86
CA PHE A 161 -14.06 -7.89 -7.62
C PHE A 161 -15.02 -9.05 -7.91
N PRO A 162 -14.52 -10.16 -8.48
CA PRO A 162 -15.31 -11.39 -8.54
C PRO A 162 -15.79 -11.83 -7.16
N ALA A 163 -16.94 -12.50 -7.07
CA ALA A 163 -17.46 -13.01 -5.80
C ALA A 163 -16.47 -13.95 -5.08
N THR A 164 -15.63 -14.65 -5.85
CA THR A 164 -14.56 -15.53 -5.35
C THR A 164 -13.30 -14.81 -4.92
N PHE A 165 -13.19 -13.49 -5.19
CA PHE A 165 -12.00 -12.73 -4.82
C PHE A 165 -11.91 -12.56 -3.30
N THR A 166 -10.79 -12.97 -2.75
CA THR A 166 -10.45 -12.77 -1.35
C THR A 166 -9.19 -11.90 -1.27
N PRO A 167 -9.26 -10.71 -0.65
CA PRO A 167 -8.09 -9.87 -0.44
C PRO A 167 -6.96 -10.65 0.25
N ARG A 168 -5.73 -10.46 -0.23
CA ARG A 168 -4.54 -11.00 0.43
C ARG A 168 -4.39 -10.28 1.76
N ARG A 169 -4.71 -10.96 2.86
CA ARG A 169 -4.67 -10.34 4.18
C ARG A 169 -3.25 -9.92 4.53
N PHE A 170 -2.99 -8.62 4.37
CA PHE A 170 -1.71 -8.03 4.79
C PHE A 170 -1.69 -7.85 6.31
N TYR A 171 -1.61 -8.96 7.04
CA TYR A 171 -1.65 -9.00 8.52
C TYR A 171 -0.54 -8.21 9.23
N ILE A 172 0.47 -7.75 8.50
CA ILE A 172 1.55 -6.90 9.05
C ILE A 172 1.00 -5.57 9.56
N ARG A 173 -0.14 -5.12 8.99
CA ARG A 173 -0.89 -3.93 9.44
C ARG A 173 -2.36 -4.30 9.51
N ALA A 174 -3.02 -3.94 10.62
CA ALA A 174 -4.46 -4.09 10.71
C ALA A 174 -5.13 -3.14 9.69
N PRO A 175 -5.85 -3.65 8.69
CA PRO A 175 -6.60 -2.81 7.78
C PRO A 175 -7.81 -2.21 8.52
N PRO A 176 -8.34 -1.05 8.08
CA PRO A 176 -9.55 -0.45 8.66
C PRO A 176 -10.77 -1.36 8.56
N SER A 177 -10.86 -2.18 7.52
CA SER A 177 -11.86 -3.25 7.35
C SER A 177 -11.26 -4.43 6.58
N VAL A 178 -12.00 -5.53 6.54
CA VAL A 178 -11.58 -6.77 5.86
C VAL A 178 -11.46 -6.63 4.34
N ASP A 179 -12.10 -5.63 3.75
CA ASP A 179 -12.12 -5.40 2.29
C ASP A 179 -11.00 -4.46 1.81
N HIS A 180 -10.20 -3.93 2.75
CA HIS A 180 -9.12 -3.01 2.38
C HIS A 180 -7.90 -3.76 1.85
N LEU A 181 -7.46 -3.36 0.67
CA LEU A 181 -6.26 -3.88 0.02
C LEU A 181 -5.01 -3.10 0.46
N SER A 182 -3.85 -3.74 0.39
CA SER A 182 -2.58 -3.02 0.47
C SER A 182 -2.35 -2.20 -0.81
N THR A 183 -1.50 -1.17 -0.76
CA THR A 183 -1.16 -0.35 -1.94
C THR A 183 -0.68 -1.23 -3.11
N ALA A 184 0.19 -2.20 -2.85
CA ALA A 184 0.68 -3.10 -3.89
C ALA A 184 -0.44 -3.98 -4.47
N GLU A 185 -1.33 -4.48 -3.64
CA GLU A 185 -2.45 -5.31 -4.08
C GLU A 185 -3.47 -4.52 -4.90
N SER A 186 -3.80 -3.30 -4.48
CA SER A 186 -4.68 -2.40 -5.25
C SER A 186 -4.10 -2.13 -6.63
N ILE A 187 -2.81 -1.80 -6.70
CA ILE A 187 -2.12 -1.58 -7.98
C ILE A 187 -2.14 -2.86 -8.83
N ALA A 188 -1.77 -4.01 -8.28
CA ALA A 188 -1.73 -5.27 -9.02
C ALA A 188 -3.10 -5.64 -9.59
N TYR A 189 -4.18 -5.41 -8.83
CA TYR A 189 -5.54 -5.66 -9.29
C TYR A 189 -5.91 -4.74 -10.47
N VAL A 190 -5.68 -3.45 -10.35
CA VAL A 190 -5.96 -2.47 -11.41
C VAL A 190 -5.15 -2.78 -12.68
N LEU A 191 -3.87 -3.12 -12.52
CA LEU A 191 -3.01 -3.52 -13.63
C LEU A 191 -3.56 -4.73 -14.39
N THR A 192 -4.08 -5.73 -13.68
CA THR A 192 -4.72 -6.90 -14.29
C THR A 192 -5.85 -6.50 -15.25
N LYS A 193 -6.67 -5.52 -14.84
CA LYS A 193 -7.80 -5.05 -15.66
C LYS A 193 -7.36 -4.21 -16.86
N ILE A 194 -6.41 -3.30 -16.65
CA ILE A 194 -5.90 -2.44 -17.74
C ILE A 194 -5.10 -3.26 -18.76
N GLU A 195 -4.19 -4.10 -18.29
CA GLU A 195 -3.33 -4.95 -19.14
C GLU A 195 -4.08 -6.16 -19.72
N ARG A 196 -5.29 -6.47 -19.22
CA ARG A 196 -6.12 -7.63 -19.60
C ARG A 196 -5.38 -8.97 -19.45
N LYS A 197 -4.57 -9.09 -18.40
CA LYS A 197 -3.72 -10.25 -18.12
C LYS A 197 -3.85 -10.67 -16.66
N GLN A 198 -4.69 -11.67 -16.38
CA GLN A 198 -4.95 -12.17 -15.02
C GLN A 198 -3.68 -12.58 -14.27
N HIS A 199 -2.72 -13.18 -14.96
CA HIS A 199 -1.47 -13.63 -14.34
C HIS A 199 -0.63 -12.50 -13.72
N ILE A 200 -0.85 -11.21 -14.10
CA ILE A 200 -0.11 -10.08 -13.50
C ILE A 200 -0.38 -10.01 -12.00
N TYR A 201 -1.65 -10.12 -11.58
CA TYR A 201 -1.99 -10.12 -10.16
C TYR A 201 -1.29 -11.27 -9.43
N ASP A 202 -1.40 -12.47 -9.95
CA ASP A 202 -0.84 -13.66 -9.32
C ASP A 202 0.68 -13.54 -9.14
N VAL A 203 1.40 -13.14 -10.18
CA VAL A 203 2.86 -12.97 -10.13
C VAL A 203 3.28 -11.85 -9.19
N LEU A 204 2.58 -10.71 -9.18
CA LEU A 204 2.91 -9.60 -8.29
C LEU A 204 2.60 -9.90 -6.82
N MET A 205 1.68 -10.83 -6.55
CA MET A 205 1.32 -11.21 -5.18
C MET A 205 2.25 -12.25 -4.57
N ILE A 206 3.00 -13.02 -5.35
CA ILE A 206 3.97 -14.01 -4.82
C ILE A 206 4.95 -13.38 -3.80
N PRO A 207 5.66 -12.27 -4.11
CA PRO A 207 6.56 -11.65 -3.13
C PRO A 207 5.83 -11.09 -1.90
N LEU A 208 4.59 -10.64 -2.06
CA LEU A 208 3.77 -10.15 -0.94
C LEU A 208 3.42 -11.27 0.02
N ASP A 209 2.95 -12.41 -0.51
CA ASP A 209 2.62 -13.60 0.28
C ASP A 209 3.86 -14.13 1.01
N ALA A 210 5.00 -14.19 0.32
CA ALA A 210 6.27 -14.60 0.91
C ALA A 210 6.70 -13.67 2.06
N MET A 211 6.57 -12.36 1.87
CA MET A 211 6.86 -11.37 2.90
C MET A 211 5.98 -11.56 4.14
N VAL A 212 4.67 -11.73 3.95
CA VAL A 212 3.71 -11.94 5.02
C VAL A 212 4.02 -13.23 5.76
N LYS A 213 4.26 -14.33 5.04
CA LYS A 213 4.60 -15.64 5.60
C LYS A 213 5.87 -15.58 6.47
N LYS A 214 6.94 -14.97 5.96
CA LYS A 214 8.20 -14.80 6.71
C LYS A 214 8.01 -13.91 7.94
N TRP A 215 7.22 -12.85 7.85
CA TRP A 215 6.92 -11.99 9.00
C TRP A 215 6.17 -12.74 10.12
N HIS A 216 5.20 -13.58 9.76
CA HIS A 216 4.49 -14.42 10.74
C HIS A 216 5.40 -15.41 11.45
N SER A 217 6.30 -16.07 10.72
CA SER A 217 7.26 -16.99 11.31
C SER A 217 8.12 -16.30 12.39
N PHE A 218 8.59 -15.08 12.09
CA PHE A 218 9.34 -14.28 13.06
C PHE A 218 8.52 -13.89 14.29
N SER A 219 7.29 -13.46 14.09
CA SER A 219 6.43 -13.01 15.20
C SER A 219 6.09 -14.13 16.17
N ASN A 220 5.99 -15.36 15.69
CA ASN A 220 5.71 -16.54 16.50
C ASN A 220 6.94 -16.99 17.30
N HIS A 221 8.14 -16.92 16.70
CA HIS A 221 9.38 -17.24 17.44
C HIS A 221 9.62 -16.27 18.60
N VAL A 222 9.43 -14.96 18.39
CA VAL A 222 9.60 -13.95 19.45
C VAL A 222 8.59 -14.14 20.60
N LYS A 223 7.40 -14.66 20.32
CA LYS A 223 6.40 -14.96 21.36
C LYS A 223 6.71 -16.22 22.14
N SER A 224 7.29 -17.24 21.52
CA SER A 224 7.70 -18.47 22.21
C SER A 224 8.88 -18.20 23.16
N ASP A 225 9.84 -17.40 22.75
CA ASP A 225 11.01 -17.05 23.58
C ASP A 225 10.65 -16.16 24.78
N SER A 226 9.61 -15.32 24.66
CA SER A 226 9.13 -14.47 25.76
C SER A 226 8.28 -15.22 26.80
N ASN A 227 7.73 -16.39 26.47
CA ASN A 227 6.97 -17.22 27.42
C ASN A 227 7.85 -18.19 28.22
N SER A 228 9.11 -18.41 27.83
CA SER A 228 10.03 -19.30 28.57
C SER A 228 10.66 -18.63 29.80
N ASP A 229 10.54 -17.30 29.96
CA ASP A 229 11.15 -16.56 31.09
C ASP A 229 10.16 -16.14 32.19
N GLN A 230 8.92 -16.63 32.20
CA GLN A 230 7.92 -16.33 33.24
C GLN A 230 7.41 -17.58 33.96
N GLU A 231 8.30 -18.40 34.50
CA GLU A 231 8.01 -19.18 35.70
C GLU A 231 8.73 -18.55 36.89
N LYS A 232 8.10 -17.57 37.54
CA LYS A 232 8.43 -17.17 38.91
C LYS A 232 7.44 -17.83 39.86
N PRO A 233 7.89 -18.43 40.99
CA PRO A 233 7.05 -19.15 41.90
C PRO A 233 6.07 -18.19 42.62
N GLN A 234 4.81 -18.61 42.68
CA GLN A 234 3.81 -18.03 43.54
C GLN A 234 4.26 -18.11 44.98
N ASN A 235 4.47 -16.98 45.61
CA ASN A 235 4.53 -16.91 47.07
C ASN A 235 3.27 -16.22 47.57
N ASP A 236 2.49 -17.01 48.32
CA ASP A 236 1.34 -16.59 49.15
C ASP A 236 1.74 -15.46 50.09
N MET A 237 0.96 -14.39 50.13
CA MET A 237 0.60 -13.74 51.40
C MET A 237 -0.50 -12.68 51.26
N CYS A 238 -1.62 -13.04 51.84
CA CYS A 238 -2.44 -12.29 52.78
C CYS A 238 -2.95 -10.87 52.46
N LYS A 239 -4.27 -10.83 52.24
CA LYS A 239 -5.28 -9.85 52.73
C LYS A 239 -4.80 -8.47 53.20
N LYS A 240 -5.39 -7.41 52.57
CA LYS A 240 -6.11 -6.36 53.35
C LYS A 240 -7.10 -5.59 52.47
N ALA A 241 -8.30 -5.50 52.96
CA ALA A 241 -9.41 -4.71 52.45
C ALA A 241 -9.15 -3.20 52.61
N GLY A 242 -9.63 -2.41 51.65
CA GLY A 242 -9.64 -0.95 51.75
C GLY A 242 -10.60 -0.32 50.74
N SER A 243 -11.80 -0.08 51.22
CA SER A 243 -12.86 0.70 50.57
C SER A 243 -12.39 2.14 50.32
N LYS A 244 -12.74 2.76 49.17
CA LYS A 244 -13.34 4.11 49.13
C LYS A 244 -13.56 4.68 47.75
N LYS A 245 -14.81 5.05 47.60
CA LYS A 245 -15.38 6.29 46.97
C LYS A 245 -15.49 6.42 45.46
N ARG A 246 -16.72 6.22 45.05
CA ARG A 246 -17.34 6.80 43.83
C ARG A 246 -17.24 8.32 43.84
N ARG A 247 -16.84 8.92 42.70
CA ARG A 247 -17.20 10.30 42.37
C ARG A 247 -17.97 10.30 41.05
N HIS A 248 -19.20 10.75 41.16
CA HIS A 248 -20.08 11.22 40.10
C HIS A 248 -19.42 12.43 39.41
N VAL A 249 -19.43 12.46 38.10
CA VAL A 249 -19.35 13.73 37.35
C VAL A 249 -20.46 13.74 36.31
N GLN A 250 -21.25 14.80 36.39
CA GLN A 250 -22.43 15.12 35.61
C GLN A 250 -22.12 15.41 34.15
N VAL A 251 -23.09 15.01 33.33
CA VAL A 251 -23.28 15.43 31.93
C VAL A 251 -23.80 16.85 31.92
N HIS A 252 -23.19 17.75 31.13
CA HIS A 252 -23.86 18.94 30.61
C HIS A 252 -23.91 18.85 29.10
N ARG A 253 -25.14 18.84 28.59
CA ARG A 253 -25.50 19.15 27.21
C ARG A 253 -25.47 20.66 27.00
N ALA A 254 -24.90 21.12 25.95
CA ALA A 254 -25.36 22.20 25.10
C ALA A 254 -24.67 22.03 23.73
#